data_fffeb2cbcafdc55f355d45eb503bff87
#
_entry.id   fffeb2cbcafdc55f355d45eb503bff87
#
_cell.length_a   1.000
_cell.length_b   1.000
_cell.length_c   1.000
_cell.angle_alpha   90.00
_cell.angle_beta   90.00
_cell.angle_gamma   90.00
#
_symmetry.space_group_name_H-M   'P 1'
#
loop_
_entity.id
_entity.type
_entity.pdbx_description
1 polymer ?
#
loop_
_entity_poly.entity_id
_entity_poly.type
_entity_poly.pdbx_seq_one_letter_code
_entity_poly.pdbx_strand_id
1 'polypeptide(L)'
;MSQGHWWNPLAAVARSWGHFVRRPRRTQVRTVAVVGAVLAGTVVWVATAPSSGSAAGGSSTSAASGSGSGPTPVGAASTSSRGVTGSAVNVVFPVVALNSLAGEEGFAEDAEYGEQTKAIQLFVKQINTSGGINGRRIKAIITSYDPTNESQMRSLCKTWTEGSPAAFAVLDGLGAWTGDNQLCVTQEGHTPLIGQWTTVTNWTNEGSPYLWWTGPDQAAVLQAVVDWGLSADLLGGTHVVGVVAGDRASDQVALHQYLLPDLSAAGVTPVVKVIASNPSDSATTNSQAPLIVQQFRSAGVTSVIPLVAFNAFYPLLQAETSQQYFPRLLLSDYESSIESSLGLLPAPYKEALDGQEGVTTETLAGIDDDRPESEGGYDPGVRSCWVVWHKAYPQIPPGNLSDYIEEQGPVQGWCQVIHLFAEAARNAGHDLTRRSFVTALSKITDFPGTNSPVLSYGPDKRFGPTEYQVVRLHVNSPLSTQCKLPKNKIPEVTCWVNVQPFAPLPPG
;
A
#
# COMPACT_ATOMS: atom_id res chain seq x y z
N MET A 1 2.29 7.55 65.10
CA MET A 1 3.66 7.60 64.56
C MET A 1 3.79 6.40 63.60
N SER A 2 3.58 6.62 62.29
CA SER A 2 3.84 5.62 61.26
C SER A 2 4.42 6.36 60.06
N GLN A 3 5.66 6.04 59.73
CA GLN A 3 6.41 6.66 58.66
C GLN A 3 5.91 6.15 57.31
N GLY A 4 5.51 7.08 56.42
CA GLY A 4 5.14 6.80 55.05
C GLY A 4 6.37 6.66 54.18
N HIS A 5 6.46 5.53 53.44
CA HIS A 5 7.43 5.33 52.38
C HIS A 5 6.98 6.03 51.10
N TRP A 6 7.74 7.02 50.65
CA TRP A 6 7.58 7.67 49.35
C TRP A 6 8.16 6.74 48.24
N TRP A 7 7.33 6.33 47.31
CA TRP A 7 7.78 5.63 46.10
C TRP A 7 8.36 6.66 45.11
N ASN A 8 9.56 6.39 44.63
CA ASN A 8 10.23 7.20 43.63
C ASN A 8 10.04 6.56 42.22
N PRO A 9 9.24 7.15 41.32
CA PRO A 9 8.91 6.53 40.02
C PRO A 9 10.07 6.47 39.03
N LEU A 10 11.18 7.16 39.29
CA LEU A 10 12.34 7.15 38.37
C LEU A 10 13.23 5.89 38.45
N ALA A 11 13.00 5.00 39.40
CA ALA A 11 13.77 3.77 39.50
C ALA A 11 13.19 2.59 38.68
N ALA A 12 11.99 2.73 38.12
CA ALA A 12 11.33 1.69 37.31
C ALA A 12 11.75 1.76 35.83
N VAL A 13 12.03 2.95 35.32
CA VAL A 13 12.42 3.16 33.91
C VAL A 13 13.83 2.64 33.61
N ALA A 14 14.74 2.63 34.60
CA ALA A 14 16.11 2.17 34.43
C ALA A 14 16.28 0.63 34.38
N ARG A 15 15.22 -0.15 34.61
CA ARG A 15 15.29 -1.62 34.64
C ARG A 15 14.78 -2.30 33.36
N SER A 16 14.03 -1.62 32.52
CA SER A 16 13.59 -2.19 31.24
C SER A 16 14.64 -2.10 30.12
N TRP A 17 15.61 -1.19 30.26
CA TRP A 17 16.70 -1.00 29.28
C TRP A 17 17.92 -1.93 29.50
N GLY A 18 17.90 -2.72 30.56
CA GLY A 18 19.02 -3.60 30.94
C GLY A 18 19.09 -4.94 30.19
N HIS A 19 18.10 -5.34 29.45
CA HIS A 19 18.05 -6.65 28.79
C HIS A 19 18.36 -6.65 27.29
N PHE A 20 18.46 -5.48 26.65
CA PHE A 20 18.71 -5.39 25.21
C PHE A 20 20.19 -5.26 24.78
N VAL A 21 21.13 -5.22 25.74
CA VAL A 21 22.55 -5.10 25.42
C VAL A 21 23.33 -6.26 26.03
N ARG A 22 23.30 -7.44 25.41
CA ARG A 22 24.35 -8.47 25.56
C ARG A 22 24.27 -9.56 24.49
N ARG A 23 24.80 -9.29 23.30
CA ARG A 23 25.55 -10.30 22.54
C ARG A 23 26.70 -9.63 21.79
N PRO A 24 27.96 -9.92 22.12
CA PRO A 24 29.10 -9.35 21.39
C PRO A 24 29.41 -10.21 20.16
N ARG A 25 29.23 -9.71 18.97
CA ARG A 25 29.98 -10.19 17.81
C ARG A 25 31.22 -9.33 17.65
N ARG A 26 32.37 -9.94 17.85
CA ARG A 26 33.68 -9.38 17.55
C ARG A 26 33.80 -9.17 16.07
N THR A 27 33.86 -7.92 15.62
CA THR A 27 34.34 -7.57 14.29
C THR A 27 35.47 -6.54 14.48
N GLN A 28 36.62 -6.89 13.96
CA GLN A 28 37.82 -6.06 14.02
C GLN A 28 37.64 -4.81 13.16
N VAL A 29 37.68 -3.65 13.79
CA VAL A 29 37.77 -2.36 13.09
C VAL A 29 39.24 -2.13 12.71
N ARG A 30 39.55 -2.13 11.43
CA ARG A 30 40.81 -1.60 10.90
C ARG A 30 40.59 -0.12 10.61
N THR A 31 41.19 0.71 11.39
CA THR A 31 41.27 2.15 11.16
C THR A 31 42.16 2.42 9.96
N VAL A 32 41.59 2.98 8.91
CA VAL A 32 42.37 3.59 7.81
C VAL A 32 42.19 5.09 7.88
N ALA A 33 43.25 5.78 8.23
CA ALA A 33 43.32 7.23 8.15
C ALA A 33 43.53 7.64 6.67
N VAL A 34 42.62 8.44 6.12
CA VAL A 34 42.83 9.09 4.82
C VAL A 34 43.00 10.60 5.06
N VAL A 35 44.16 11.04 4.70
CA VAL A 35 44.60 12.45 4.68
C VAL A 35 43.89 13.16 3.53
N GLY A 36 43.27 14.31 3.81
CA GLY A 36 42.62 15.12 2.80
C GLY A 36 43.63 15.90 1.94
N ALA A 37 43.36 15.95 0.67
CA ALA A 37 43.93 16.92 -0.25
C ALA A 37 42.84 17.68 -0.98
N VAL A 38 42.74 18.97 -0.69
CA VAL A 38 41.88 19.92 -1.41
C VAL A 38 42.56 20.29 -2.71
N LEU A 39 41.88 20.02 -3.84
CA LEU A 39 42.24 20.62 -5.14
C LEU A 39 41.01 21.30 -5.72
N ALA A 40 41.11 22.63 -5.80
CA ALA A 40 40.18 23.49 -6.52
C ALA A 40 40.29 23.21 -8.04
N GLY A 41 39.21 22.80 -8.67
CA GLY A 41 39.09 22.62 -10.10
C GLY A 41 38.01 23.55 -10.68
N THR A 42 38.45 24.51 -11.48
CA THR A 42 37.63 25.45 -12.24
C THR A 42 36.83 24.71 -13.32
N VAL A 43 35.52 24.91 -13.35
CA VAL A 43 34.61 24.38 -14.38
C VAL A 43 34.56 25.37 -15.53
N VAL A 44 35.01 24.92 -16.70
CA VAL A 44 34.86 25.64 -17.98
C VAL A 44 33.60 25.13 -18.68
N TRP A 45 32.66 26.04 -18.91
CA TRP A 45 31.49 25.80 -19.74
C TRP A 45 31.87 25.84 -21.23
N VAL A 46 31.66 24.74 -21.94
CA VAL A 46 31.65 24.72 -23.41
C VAL A 46 30.23 24.58 -23.89
N ALA A 47 29.73 25.65 -24.49
CA ALA A 47 28.44 25.66 -25.17
C ALA A 47 28.62 25.08 -26.59
N THR A 48 27.97 23.97 -26.89
CA THR A 48 27.82 23.48 -28.28
C THR A 48 26.42 23.77 -28.78
N ALA A 49 26.31 24.59 -29.81
CA ALA A 49 25.07 24.87 -30.52
C ALA A 49 24.73 23.71 -31.49
N PRO A 50 23.44 23.39 -31.70
CA PRO A 50 23.07 22.41 -32.72
C PRO A 50 22.94 23.10 -34.09
N SER A 51 23.56 22.48 -35.09
CA SER A 51 23.49 22.83 -36.50
C SER A 51 22.13 22.44 -37.11
N SER A 52 21.51 23.41 -37.77
CA SER A 52 20.32 23.25 -38.62
C SER A 52 20.67 22.51 -39.91
N GLY A 53 19.96 21.43 -40.18
CA GLY A 53 19.93 20.75 -41.47
C GLY A 53 18.54 20.80 -42.06
N SER A 54 18.37 21.62 -43.11
CA SER A 54 17.14 21.67 -43.94
C SER A 54 17.13 20.51 -44.93
N ALA A 55 15.99 19.82 -45.04
CA ALA A 55 15.63 19.09 -46.24
C ALA A 55 14.13 19.21 -46.50
N ALA A 56 13.82 19.61 -47.71
CA ALA A 56 12.52 19.97 -48.22
C ALA A 56 11.72 18.75 -48.73
N GLY A 57 10.42 18.88 -48.72
CA GLY A 57 9.57 18.34 -49.77
C GLY A 57 8.53 17.31 -49.37
N GLY A 58 7.25 17.67 -49.51
CA GLY A 58 6.17 16.68 -49.62
C GLY A 58 4.86 17.11 -48.98
N SER A 59 4.10 18.00 -49.58
CA SER A 59 2.70 18.29 -49.21
C SER A 59 1.79 17.12 -49.55
N SER A 60 1.04 16.65 -48.54
CA SER A 60 -0.27 16.01 -48.79
C SER A 60 -1.22 16.39 -47.69
N THR A 61 -2.18 17.24 -48.09
CA THR A 61 -3.35 17.62 -47.30
C THR A 61 -4.26 16.41 -47.11
N SER A 62 -4.46 16.01 -45.85
CA SER A 62 -5.54 15.12 -45.46
C SER A 62 -6.35 15.79 -44.34
N ALA A 63 -7.63 15.93 -44.59
CA ALA A 63 -8.59 16.56 -43.73
C ALA A 63 -8.68 15.85 -42.38
N ALA A 64 -8.53 16.61 -41.30
CA ALA A 64 -8.77 16.15 -39.94
C ALA A 64 -10.28 16.10 -39.72
N SER A 65 -10.84 14.89 -39.74
CA SER A 65 -12.12 14.56 -39.14
C SER A 65 -11.90 14.39 -37.67
N GLY A 66 -12.47 15.27 -36.85
CA GLY A 66 -12.47 15.14 -35.39
C GLY A 66 -13.26 13.89 -34.97
N SER A 67 -12.55 12.89 -34.55
CA SER A 67 -13.09 11.71 -33.86
C SER A 67 -12.92 11.92 -32.38
N GLY A 68 -14.04 12.02 -31.65
CA GLY A 68 -14.04 11.99 -30.20
C GLY A 68 -13.31 10.74 -29.70
N SER A 69 -12.42 10.93 -28.76
CA SER A 69 -11.70 9.85 -28.07
C SER A 69 -12.69 9.08 -27.20
N GLY A 70 -13.42 8.15 -27.79
CA GLY A 70 -14.06 7.08 -27.01
C GLY A 70 -12.98 6.20 -26.36
N PRO A 71 -13.29 5.53 -25.25
CA PRO A 71 -12.33 4.65 -24.59
C PRO A 71 -11.81 3.61 -25.60
N THR A 72 -10.49 3.48 -25.66
CA THR A 72 -9.82 2.50 -26.51
C THR A 72 -10.39 1.12 -26.19
N PRO A 73 -10.87 0.34 -27.18
CA PRO A 73 -11.41 -0.97 -26.89
C PRO A 73 -10.34 -1.82 -26.22
N VAL A 74 -10.67 -2.28 -25.01
CA VAL A 74 -9.84 -3.18 -24.20
C VAL A 74 -9.54 -4.42 -25.07
N GLY A 75 -8.27 -4.66 -25.36
CA GLY A 75 -7.82 -5.80 -26.14
C GLY A 75 -8.36 -7.10 -25.54
N ALA A 76 -8.86 -8.01 -26.38
CA ALA A 76 -9.38 -9.29 -25.92
C ALA A 76 -8.25 -10.11 -25.27
N ALA A 77 -8.50 -10.66 -24.08
CA ALA A 77 -7.55 -11.52 -23.38
C ALA A 77 -7.12 -12.72 -24.23
N SER A 78 -5.87 -13.14 -24.07
CA SER A 78 -5.29 -14.27 -24.80
C SER A 78 -5.96 -15.61 -24.43
N THR A 79 -6.13 -16.48 -25.39
CA THR A 79 -6.52 -17.90 -25.19
C THR A 79 -5.35 -18.77 -24.72
N SER A 80 -4.19 -18.17 -24.42
CA SER A 80 -3.03 -18.88 -23.93
C SER A 80 -3.28 -19.58 -22.60
N SER A 81 -2.85 -20.83 -22.52
CA SER A 81 -2.76 -21.63 -21.29
C SER A 81 -1.32 -21.74 -20.78
N ARG A 82 -0.44 -20.82 -21.19
CA ARG A 82 0.96 -20.79 -20.74
C ARG A 82 1.01 -20.79 -19.21
N GLY A 83 1.84 -21.64 -18.63
CA GLY A 83 1.90 -21.87 -17.19
C GLY A 83 0.89 -22.88 -16.65
N VAL A 84 0.02 -23.45 -17.49
CA VAL A 84 -0.91 -24.53 -17.15
C VAL A 84 -0.44 -25.84 -17.75
N THR A 85 -0.45 -26.90 -16.94
CA THR A 85 -0.19 -28.28 -17.36
C THR A 85 -1.39 -29.16 -17.00
N GLY A 86 -1.36 -30.43 -17.38
CA GLY A 86 -2.41 -31.39 -16.97
C GLY A 86 -2.55 -31.57 -15.46
N SER A 87 -1.48 -31.30 -14.68
CA SER A 87 -1.45 -31.51 -13.21
C SER A 87 -1.17 -30.29 -12.40
N ALA A 88 -0.77 -29.16 -13.00
CA ALA A 88 -0.38 -27.97 -12.27
C ALA A 88 -0.71 -26.65 -12.97
N VAL A 89 -0.87 -25.61 -12.17
CA VAL A 89 -0.91 -24.19 -12.56
C VAL A 89 0.25 -23.48 -11.88
N ASN A 90 1.16 -22.91 -12.66
CA ASN A 90 2.31 -22.18 -12.15
C ASN A 90 1.88 -20.75 -11.79
N VAL A 91 2.07 -20.38 -10.55
CA VAL A 91 1.71 -19.05 -10.02
C VAL A 91 2.93 -18.43 -9.35
N VAL A 92 3.26 -17.21 -9.73
CA VAL A 92 4.35 -16.44 -9.14
C VAL A 92 3.82 -15.63 -7.96
N PHE A 93 4.63 -15.59 -6.91
CA PHE A 93 4.42 -14.82 -5.70
C PHE A 93 5.67 -13.94 -5.49
N PRO A 94 5.63 -12.68 -5.92
CA PRO A 94 6.70 -11.73 -5.63
C PRO A 94 6.67 -11.39 -4.14
N VAL A 95 7.78 -11.64 -3.44
CA VAL A 95 7.91 -11.39 -2.01
C VAL A 95 8.88 -10.24 -1.81
N VAL A 96 8.38 -9.17 -1.23
CA VAL A 96 9.18 -7.97 -0.98
C VAL A 96 10.19 -8.22 0.14
N ALA A 97 11.45 -7.84 -0.10
CA ALA A 97 12.52 -7.91 0.88
C ALA A 97 12.49 -6.65 1.76
N LEU A 98 11.54 -6.58 2.72
CA LEU A 98 11.35 -5.40 3.57
C LEU A 98 12.59 -5.08 4.42
N ASN A 99 13.40 -6.07 4.77
CA ASN A 99 14.67 -5.85 5.45
C ASN A 99 15.71 -5.09 4.61
N SER A 100 15.54 -4.98 3.29
CA SER A 100 16.34 -4.06 2.46
C SER A 100 16.00 -2.60 2.73
N LEU A 101 14.80 -2.34 3.27
CA LEU A 101 14.31 -1.03 3.69
C LEU A 101 14.55 -0.78 5.20
N ALA A 102 15.12 -1.76 5.92
CA ALA A 102 15.45 -1.62 7.33
C ALA A 102 16.47 -0.47 7.53
N GLY A 103 16.10 0.51 8.34
CA GLY A 103 16.88 1.74 8.54
C GLY A 103 16.52 2.88 7.62
N GLU A 104 15.66 2.69 6.62
CA GLU A 104 15.00 3.72 5.87
C GLU A 104 13.61 3.96 6.51
N GLU A 105 13.54 4.95 7.33
CA GLU A 105 12.39 5.65 7.88
C GLU A 105 11.06 4.88 7.97
N GLY A 106 10.80 4.32 9.14
CA GLY A 106 9.48 3.82 9.52
C GLY A 106 9.14 2.40 9.10
N PHE A 107 10.00 1.71 8.36
CA PHE A 107 9.84 0.29 8.12
C PHE A 107 10.41 -0.50 9.29
N ALA A 108 9.58 -1.36 9.90
CA ALA A 108 10.00 -2.22 10.98
C ALA A 108 11.17 -3.11 10.54
N GLU A 109 12.22 -3.19 11.37
CA GLU A 109 13.41 -4.00 11.10
C GLU A 109 13.07 -5.50 10.92
N ASP A 110 11.86 -5.92 11.28
CA ASP A 110 11.46 -7.31 11.48
C ASP A 110 10.36 -7.83 10.54
N ALA A 111 9.94 -7.07 9.53
CA ALA A 111 9.00 -7.59 8.53
C ALA A 111 9.68 -8.70 7.71
N GLU A 112 9.69 -9.89 8.27
CA GLU A 112 10.48 -11.00 7.75
C GLU A 112 9.91 -11.57 6.46
N TYR A 113 10.78 -11.72 5.46
CA TYR A 113 10.56 -12.56 4.28
C TYR A 113 9.96 -13.93 4.63
N GLY A 114 10.34 -14.50 5.78
CA GLY A 114 9.87 -15.80 6.26
C GLY A 114 8.37 -15.88 6.47
N GLU A 115 7.73 -14.84 7.02
CA GLU A 115 6.30 -14.84 7.28
C GLU A 115 5.50 -14.81 5.97
N GLN A 116 5.87 -13.99 5.02
CA GLN A 116 5.26 -13.96 3.68
C GLN A 116 5.34 -15.36 3.02
N THR A 117 6.50 -15.98 3.05
CA THR A 117 6.70 -17.32 2.49
C THR A 117 5.86 -18.36 3.21
N LYS A 118 5.78 -18.32 4.55
CA LYS A 118 4.94 -19.23 5.34
C LYS A 118 3.46 -19.08 4.98
N ALA A 119 2.96 -17.84 4.87
CA ALA A 119 1.58 -17.55 4.50
C ALA A 119 1.25 -18.11 3.11
N ILE A 120 2.07 -17.82 2.10
CA ILE A 120 1.90 -18.34 0.74
C ILE A 120 1.86 -19.87 0.75
N GLN A 121 2.84 -20.53 1.39
CA GLN A 121 2.92 -22.00 1.45
C GLN A 121 1.70 -22.60 2.14
N LEU A 122 1.22 -21.98 3.22
CA LEU A 122 0.06 -22.45 3.98
C LEU A 122 -1.21 -22.43 3.11
N PHE A 123 -1.54 -21.26 2.52
CA PHE A 123 -2.77 -21.09 1.77
C PHE A 123 -2.74 -21.86 0.43
N VAL A 124 -1.60 -21.91 -0.24
CA VAL A 124 -1.41 -22.78 -1.42
C VAL A 124 -1.59 -24.26 -1.05
N LYS A 125 -1.05 -24.70 0.09
CA LYS A 125 -1.27 -26.08 0.60
C LYS A 125 -2.74 -26.33 0.89
N GLN A 126 -3.44 -25.38 1.50
CA GLN A 126 -4.88 -25.49 1.77
C GLN A 126 -5.67 -25.70 0.47
N ILE A 127 -5.45 -24.86 -0.55
CA ILE A 127 -6.10 -25.00 -1.85
C ILE A 127 -5.77 -26.36 -2.49
N ASN A 128 -4.50 -26.75 -2.49
CA ASN A 128 -4.05 -28.01 -3.10
C ASN A 128 -4.62 -29.26 -2.40
N THR A 129 -4.82 -29.22 -1.09
CA THR A 129 -5.41 -30.35 -0.34
C THR A 129 -6.92 -30.41 -0.50
N SER A 130 -7.57 -29.30 -0.85
CA SER A 130 -9.01 -29.22 -1.12
C SER A 130 -9.38 -29.51 -2.59
N GLY A 131 -8.51 -30.19 -3.34
CA GLY A 131 -8.75 -30.58 -4.73
C GLY A 131 -8.12 -29.65 -5.78
N GLY A 132 -7.41 -28.58 -5.35
CA GLY A 132 -6.69 -27.66 -6.24
C GLY A 132 -7.60 -26.83 -7.14
N ILE A 133 -7.14 -26.61 -8.35
CA ILE A 133 -7.84 -25.90 -9.43
C ILE A 133 -8.32 -26.94 -10.45
N ASN A 134 -9.56 -27.41 -10.29
CA ASN A 134 -10.13 -28.41 -11.16
C ASN A 134 -9.22 -29.65 -11.35
N GLY A 135 -8.68 -30.17 -10.22
CA GLY A 135 -7.75 -31.31 -10.20
C GLY A 135 -6.28 -30.98 -10.41
N ARG A 136 -5.92 -29.73 -10.75
CA ARG A 136 -4.54 -29.27 -10.88
C ARG A 136 -4.05 -28.64 -9.57
N ARG A 137 -2.79 -28.85 -9.24
CA ARG A 137 -2.16 -28.19 -8.08
C ARG A 137 -1.64 -26.82 -8.46
N ILE A 138 -1.76 -25.86 -7.57
CA ILE A 138 -0.99 -24.62 -7.66
C ILE A 138 0.48 -24.96 -7.38
N LYS A 139 1.36 -24.66 -8.34
CA LYS A 139 2.80 -24.71 -8.18
C LYS A 139 3.30 -23.30 -7.90
N ALA A 140 3.60 -23.02 -6.65
CA ALA A 140 4.09 -21.72 -6.22
C ALA A 140 5.54 -21.51 -6.70
N ILE A 141 5.77 -20.34 -7.31
CA ILE A 141 7.09 -19.79 -7.67
C ILE A 141 7.27 -18.56 -6.81
N ILE A 142 7.93 -18.72 -5.67
CA ILE A 142 8.16 -17.64 -4.71
C ILE A 142 9.48 -16.97 -5.05
N THR A 143 9.47 -15.67 -5.27
CA THR A 143 10.62 -14.90 -5.71
C THR A 143 10.76 -13.64 -4.85
N SER A 144 11.87 -13.50 -4.15
CA SER A 144 12.18 -12.26 -3.43
C SER A 144 12.67 -11.17 -4.38
N TYR A 145 12.33 -9.93 -4.07
CA TYR A 145 12.81 -8.75 -4.77
C TYR A 145 13.06 -7.59 -3.81
N ASP A 146 13.97 -6.72 -4.22
CA ASP A 146 14.22 -5.43 -3.58
C ASP A 146 13.33 -4.37 -4.25
N PRO A 147 12.38 -3.74 -3.56
CA PRO A 147 11.46 -2.77 -4.12
C PRO A 147 12.16 -1.47 -4.56
N THR A 148 13.40 -1.23 -4.12
CA THR A 148 14.20 -0.07 -4.54
C THR A 148 15.00 -0.34 -5.80
N ASN A 149 15.05 -1.59 -6.30
CA ASN A 149 15.86 -2.01 -7.46
C ASN A 149 14.98 -2.28 -8.68
N GLU A 150 14.63 -1.22 -9.40
CA GLU A 150 13.79 -1.29 -10.61
C GLU A 150 14.34 -2.24 -11.69
N SER A 151 15.68 -2.27 -11.89
CA SER A 151 16.28 -3.14 -12.88
C SER A 151 16.15 -4.62 -12.52
N GLN A 152 16.23 -4.97 -11.21
CA GLN A 152 15.95 -6.31 -10.73
C GLN A 152 14.47 -6.66 -10.97
N MET A 153 13.55 -5.78 -10.59
CA MET A 153 12.12 -6.00 -10.76
C MET A 153 11.77 -6.22 -12.26
N ARG A 154 12.34 -5.41 -13.15
CA ARG A 154 12.17 -5.57 -14.59
C ARG A 154 12.71 -6.92 -15.11
N SER A 155 13.87 -7.35 -14.63
CA SER A 155 14.45 -8.66 -14.96
C SER A 155 13.58 -9.82 -14.48
N LEU A 156 13.04 -9.72 -13.27
CA LEU A 156 12.13 -10.71 -12.70
C LEU A 156 10.82 -10.81 -13.51
N CYS A 157 10.23 -9.68 -13.89
CA CYS A 157 9.08 -9.67 -14.78
C CYS A 157 9.33 -10.49 -16.05
N LYS A 158 10.43 -10.23 -16.75
CA LYS A 158 10.81 -11.00 -17.97
C LYS A 158 11.01 -12.49 -17.67
N THR A 159 11.64 -12.81 -16.55
CA THR A 159 11.81 -14.20 -16.10
C THR A 159 10.47 -14.91 -15.92
N TRP A 160 9.50 -14.26 -15.30
CA TRP A 160 8.18 -14.88 -15.05
C TRP A 160 7.32 -15.00 -16.30
N THR A 161 7.36 -13.96 -17.16
CA THR A 161 6.46 -13.90 -18.32
C THR A 161 7.02 -14.62 -19.54
N GLU A 162 8.33 -14.66 -19.73
CA GLU A 162 8.99 -15.23 -20.90
C GLU A 162 9.81 -16.50 -20.59
N GLY A 163 10.23 -16.65 -19.32
CA GLY A 163 11.11 -17.74 -18.87
C GLY A 163 10.44 -19.13 -18.77
N SER A 164 11.17 -20.07 -18.20
CA SER A 164 10.73 -21.44 -17.92
C SER A 164 11.10 -21.80 -16.48
N PRO A 165 10.14 -22.22 -15.64
CA PRO A 165 8.73 -22.42 -15.93
C PRO A 165 7.97 -21.10 -16.10
N ALA A 166 7.11 -21.05 -17.12
CA ALA A 166 6.30 -19.86 -17.36
C ALA A 166 5.22 -19.69 -16.28
N ALA A 167 4.94 -18.46 -15.88
CA ALA A 167 3.82 -18.13 -15.02
C ALA A 167 2.49 -18.14 -15.77
N PHE A 168 1.44 -18.65 -15.13
CA PHE A 168 0.07 -18.43 -15.57
C PHE A 168 -0.47 -17.11 -15.04
N ALA A 169 -0.17 -16.81 -13.77
CA ALA A 169 -0.55 -15.57 -13.07
C ALA A 169 0.54 -15.13 -12.09
N VAL A 170 0.51 -13.86 -11.72
CA VAL A 170 1.29 -13.26 -10.64
C VAL A 170 0.32 -12.78 -9.56
N LEU A 171 0.57 -13.14 -8.31
CA LEU A 171 -0.22 -12.70 -7.16
C LEU A 171 0.65 -11.89 -6.23
N ASP A 172 0.33 -10.61 -6.04
CA ASP A 172 1.05 -9.68 -5.18
C ASP A 172 0.22 -9.36 -3.93
N GLY A 173 0.37 -10.20 -2.92
CA GLY A 173 -0.42 -10.12 -1.68
C GLY A 173 -0.03 -8.98 -0.74
N LEU A 174 1.08 -8.28 -0.99
CA LEU A 174 1.45 -7.07 -0.26
C LEU A 174 1.36 -5.79 -1.10
N GLY A 175 1.07 -5.92 -2.41
CA GLY A 175 0.88 -4.77 -3.27
C GLY A 175 2.12 -3.91 -3.53
N ALA A 176 3.30 -4.38 -3.14
CA ALA A 176 4.55 -3.62 -3.28
C ALA A 176 5.19 -3.71 -4.68
N TRP A 177 4.65 -4.55 -5.56
CA TRP A 177 5.04 -4.65 -6.97
C TRP A 177 4.31 -3.59 -7.77
N THR A 178 4.91 -2.43 -7.98
CA THR A 178 4.23 -1.22 -8.44
C THR A 178 4.69 -0.72 -9.81
N GLY A 179 3.92 0.19 -10.38
CA GLY A 179 4.29 1.01 -11.53
C GLY A 179 4.49 0.23 -12.81
N ASP A 180 5.52 0.60 -13.55
CA ASP A 180 5.88 0.00 -14.84
C ASP A 180 6.12 -1.51 -14.75
N ASN A 181 6.43 -2.02 -13.55
CA ASN A 181 6.61 -3.46 -13.35
C ASN A 181 5.30 -4.23 -13.44
N GLN A 182 4.18 -3.62 -13.06
CA GLN A 182 2.84 -4.19 -13.25
C GLN A 182 2.49 -4.24 -14.74
N LEU A 183 2.80 -3.18 -15.49
CA LEU A 183 2.60 -3.12 -16.94
C LEU A 183 3.51 -4.10 -17.69
N CYS A 184 4.74 -4.29 -17.23
CA CYS A 184 5.61 -5.33 -17.76
C CYS A 184 4.95 -6.73 -17.66
N VAL A 185 4.34 -7.07 -16.53
CA VAL A 185 3.66 -8.36 -16.35
C VAL A 185 2.39 -8.45 -17.19
N THR A 186 1.57 -7.40 -17.17
CA THR A 186 0.22 -7.42 -17.71
C THR A 186 0.15 -7.05 -19.19
N GLN A 187 0.75 -5.93 -19.58
CA GLN A 187 0.69 -5.41 -20.93
C GLN A 187 1.69 -6.11 -21.85
N GLU A 188 2.99 -6.20 -21.42
CA GLU A 188 4.00 -6.84 -22.23
C GLU A 188 3.94 -8.37 -22.14
N GLY A 189 3.83 -8.90 -20.92
CA GLY A 189 3.79 -10.33 -20.65
C GLY A 189 2.44 -10.98 -20.84
N HIS A 190 1.36 -10.20 -21.07
CA HIS A 190 -0.02 -10.67 -21.17
C HIS A 190 -0.42 -11.67 -20.09
N THR A 191 0.12 -11.47 -18.88
CA THR A 191 -0.02 -12.38 -17.74
C THR A 191 -0.93 -11.74 -16.69
N PRO A 192 -1.99 -12.43 -16.21
CA PRO A 192 -2.84 -11.91 -15.15
C PRO A 192 -2.02 -11.58 -13.90
N LEU A 193 -2.26 -10.40 -13.35
CA LEU A 193 -1.74 -9.96 -12.06
C LEU A 193 -2.92 -9.56 -11.17
N ILE A 194 -2.96 -10.11 -9.95
CA ILE A 194 -3.86 -9.66 -8.89
C ILE A 194 -2.99 -9.07 -7.79
N GLY A 195 -3.15 -7.76 -7.54
CA GLY A 195 -2.47 -7.04 -6.47
C GLY A 195 -3.41 -6.71 -5.31
N GLN A 196 -2.85 -6.42 -4.15
CA GLN A 196 -3.60 -5.97 -2.97
C GLN A 196 -3.82 -4.46 -3.00
N TRP A 197 -2.75 -3.69 -3.11
CA TRP A 197 -2.81 -2.23 -3.13
C TRP A 197 -2.84 -1.70 -4.54
N THR A 198 -3.67 -0.71 -4.76
CA THR A 198 -3.89 -0.15 -6.08
C THR A 198 -2.86 0.93 -6.41
N THR A 199 -2.62 1.06 -7.70
CA THR A 199 -2.12 2.27 -8.31
C THR A 199 -3.30 3.11 -8.84
N VAL A 200 -3.01 4.20 -9.53
CA VAL A 200 -4.06 5.00 -10.17
C VAL A 200 -4.76 4.22 -11.29
N THR A 201 -6.02 4.54 -11.50
CA THR A 201 -6.94 3.95 -12.49
C THR A 201 -6.33 3.83 -13.88
N ASN A 202 -5.52 4.82 -14.32
CA ASN A 202 -4.88 4.81 -15.62
C ASN A 202 -4.04 3.55 -15.86
N TRP A 203 -3.21 3.16 -14.90
CA TRP A 203 -2.37 1.96 -15.05
C TRP A 203 -3.18 0.68 -15.04
N THR A 204 -4.29 0.66 -14.29
CA THR A 204 -5.22 -0.45 -14.36
C THR A 204 -5.84 -0.58 -15.74
N ASN A 205 -6.18 0.53 -16.37
CA ASN A 205 -6.70 0.56 -17.73
C ASN A 205 -5.63 0.15 -18.75
N GLU A 206 -4.39 0.62 -18.62
CA GLU A 206 -3.27 0.22 -19.46
C GLU A 206 -2.95 -1.27 -19.31
N GLY A 207 -2.97 -1.81 -18.08
CA GLY A 207 -2.75 -3.24 -17.80
C GLY A 207 -3.94 -4.14 -18.15
N SER A 208 -5.04 -3.57 -18.64
CA SER A 208 -6.24 -4.32 -19.02
C SER A 208 -5.96 -5.29 -20.18
N PRO A 209 -6.59 -6.47 -20.16
CA PRO A 209 -7.55 -7.02 -19.20
C PRO A 209 -6.90 -7.82 -18.07
N TYR A 210 -5.61 -7.72 -17.85
CA TYR A 210 -4.85 -8.62 -17.01
C TYR A 210 -4.55 -8.07 -15.60
N LEU A 211 -4.73 -6.77 -15.37
CA LEU A 211 -4.45 -6.12 -14.07
C LEU A 211 -5.73 -6.02 -13.23
N TRP A 212 -5.68 -6.60 -12.02
CA TRP A 212 -6.79 -6.69 -11.09
C TRP A 212 -6.34 -6.41 -9.67
N TRP A 213 -7.24 -5.91 -8.82
CA TRP A 213 -6.92 -5.47 -7.46
C TRP A 213 -7.90 -6.00 -6.43
N THR A 214 -7.40 -6.33 -5.26
CA THR A 214 -8.25 -6.56 -4.08
C THR A 214 -8.47 -5.30 -3.27
N GLY A 215 -7.67 -4.26 -3.48
CA GLY A 215 -7.85 -2.93 -2.92
C GLY A 215 -8.76 -2.02 -3.77
N PRO A 216 -9.01 -0.78 -3.32
CA PRO A 216 -9.93 0.16 -3.96
C PRO A 216 -9.36 0.84 -5.20
N ASP A 217 -10.21 1.45 -6.00
CA ASP A 217 -9.81 2.45 -6.98
C ASP A 217 -9.39 3.74 -6.28
N GLN A 218 -8.18 4.19 -6.53
CA GLN A 218 -7.65 5.40 -5.90
C GLN A 218 -8.41 6.67 -6.30
N ALA A 219 -8.92 6.74 -7.53
CA ALA A 219 -9.76 7.85 -7.95
C ALA A 219 -11.04 7.91 -7.12
N ALA A 220 -11.71 6.77 -6.92
CA ALA A 220 -12.91 6.67 -6.09
C ALA A 220 -12.65 7.01 -4.62
N VAL A 221 -11.49 6.59 -4.07
CA VAL A 221 -11.07 6.96 -2.70
C VAL A 221 -10.88 8.47 -2.58
N LEU A 222 -10.20 9.11 -3.53
CA LEU A 222 -9.97 10.55 -3.51
C LEU A 222 -11.27 11.34 -3.64
N GLN A 223 -12.19 10.90 -4.49
CA GLN A 223 -13.52 11.50 -4.56
C GLN A 223 -14.26 11.35 -3.21
N ALA A 224 -14.22 10.18 -2.59
CA ALA A 224 -14.82 9.97 -1.27
C ALA A 224 -14.20 10.87 -0.18
N VAL A 225 -12.88 11.15 -0.23
CA VAL A 225 -12.22 12.11 0.67
C VAL A 225 -12.77 13.51 0.48
N VAL A 226 -12.98 13.94 -0.77
CA VAL A 226 -13.53 15.28 -1.05
C VAL A 226 -14.99 15.36 -0.59
N ASP A 227 -15.82 14.37 -0.92
CA ASP A 227 -17.24 14.34 -0.54
C ASP A 227 -17.40 14.32 0.98
N TRP A 228 -16.63 13.48 1.66
CA TRP A 228 -16.63 13.45 3.13
C TRP A 228 -16.11 14.76 3.73
N GLY A 229 -14.98 15.26 3.25
CA GLY A 229 -14.38 16.50 3.75
C GLY A 229 -15.29 17.71 3.65
N LEU A 230 -16.09 17.78 2.59
CA LEU A 230 -17.15 18.80 2.43
C LEU A 230 -18.29 18.59 3.43
N SER A 231 -18.77 17.35 3.58
CA SER A 231 -19.86 17.02 4.50
C SER A 231 -19.52 17.23 5.96
N ALA A 232 -18.24 17.10 6.29
CA ALA A 232 -17.69 17.27 7.64
C ALA A 232 -17.22 18.72 7.94
N ASP A 233 -17.45 19.67 6.99
CA ASP A 233 -16.98 21.06 7.08
C ASP A 233 -15.46 21.18 7.28
N LEU A 234 -14.68 20.30 6.64
CA LEU A 234 -13.21 20.28 6.65
C LEU A 234 -12.60 20.90 5.39
N LEU A 235 -13.38 21.04 4.33
CA LEU A 235 -13.00 21.61 3.04
C LEU A 235 -13.92 22.80 2.70
N GLY A 236 -13.34 23.87 2.19
CA GLY A 236 -14.10 25.06 1.83
C GLY A 236 -14.41 25.97 3.03
N GLY A 237 -15.32 26.94 2.83
CA GLY A 237 -15.69 27.90 3.87
C GLY A 237 -14.53 28.76 4.35
N THR A 238 -14.18 28.64 5.63
CA THR A 238 -13.03 29.33 6.25
C THR A 238 -11.74 28.51 6.21
N HIS A 239 -11.81 27.27 5.73
CA HIS A 239 -10.64 26.37 5.67
C HIS A 239 -9.74 26.71 4.50
N VAL A 240 -8.45 26.85 4.77
CA VAL A 240 -7.41 26.88 3.75
C VAL A 240 -6.90 25.46 3.59
N VAL A 241 -7.15 24.87 2.43
CA VAL A 241 -6.81 23.47 2.15
C VAL A 241 -5.40 23.38 1.59
N GLY A 242 -4.58 22.51 2.15
CA GLY A 242 -3.29 22.08 1.62
C GLY A 242 -3.40 20.70 0.97
N VAL A 243 -2.63 20.49 -0.09
CA VAL A 243 -2.37 19.17 -0.66
C VAL A 243 -0.87 18.96 -0.74
N VAL A 244 -0.38 17.87 -0.18
CA VAL A 244 1.00 17.45 -0.38
C VAL A 244 1.01 16.17 -1.19
N ALA A 245 1.65 16.19 -2.35
CA ALA A 245 1.73 15.05 -3.25
C ALA A 245 3.18 14.60 -3.44
N GLY A 246 3.38 13.29 -3.60
CA GLY A 246 4.68 12.75 -3.99
C GLY A 246 5.04 13.14 -5.43
N ASP A 247 6.32 13.05 -5.76
CA ASP A 247 6.84 13.34 -7.10
C ASP A 247 6.77 12.14 -8.06
N ARG A 248 6.33 10.97 -7.59
CA ARG A 248 6.14 9.80 -8.46
C ARG A 248 5.07 10.06 -9.51
N ALA A 249 5.21 9.42 -10.67
CA ALA A 249 4.24 9.57 -11.77
C ALA A 249 2.80 9.23 -11.33
N SER A 250 2.62 8.20 -10.49
CA SER A 250 1.33 7.83 -9.90
C SER A 250 0.71 8.96 -9.08
N ASP A 251 1.52 9.57 -8.19
CA ASP A 251 1.05 10.64 -7.30
C ASP A 251 0.65 11.88 -8.11
N GLN A 252 1.42 12.20 -9.16
CA GLN A 252 1.11 13.33 -10.04
C GLN A 252 -0.14 13.09 -10.89
N VAL A 253 -0.39 11.86 -11.33
CA VAL A 253 -1.66 11.49 -11.99
C VAL A 253 -2.81 11.60 -11.00
N ALA A 254 -2.68 11.06 -9.79
CA ALA A 254 -3.69 11.15 -8.74
C ALA A 254 -4.02 12.62 -8.41
N LEU A 255 -3.01 13.46 -8.29
CA LEU A 255 -3.16 14.89 -8.03
C LEU A 255 -3.89 15.62 -9.17
N HIS A 256 -3.38 15.49 -10.40
CA HIS A 256 -3.81 16.35 -11.50
C HIS A 256 -5.05 15.84 -12.24
N GLN A 257 -5.25 14.52 -12.30
CA GLN A 257 -6.39 13.95 -13.06
C GLN A 257 -7.60 13.67 -12.17
N TYR A 258 -7.42 13.53 -10.86
CA TYR A 258 -8.51 13.19 -9.94
C TYR A 258 -8.69 14.26 -8.86
N LEU A 259 -7.78 14.40 -7.89
CA LEU A 259 -8.02 15.23 -6.72
C LEU A 259 -8.24 16.73 -7.04
N LEU A 260 -7.40 17.35 -7.86
CA LEU A 260 -7.55 18.77 -8.18
C LEU A 260 -8.84 19.08 -8.97
N PRO A 261 -9.27 18.27 -9.96
CA PRO A 261 -10.57 18.41 -10.57
C PRO A 261 -11.73 18.31 -9.58
N ASP A 262 -11.72 17.33 -8.66
CA ASP A 262 -12.78 17.16 -7.67
C ASP A 262 -12.85 18.33 -6.69
N LEU A 263 -11.70 18.78 -6.17
CA LEU A 263 -11.63 19.99 -5.34
C LEU A 263 -12.11 21.22 -6.08
N SER A 264 -11.74 21.38 -7.35
CA SER A 264 -12.19 22.49 -8.19
C SER A 264 -13.71 22.46 -8.43
N ALA A 265 -14.28 21.29 -8.69
CA ALA A 265 -15.72 21.10 -8.81
C ALA A 265 -16.47 21.45 -7.52
N ALA A 266 -15.84 21.21 -6.37
CA ALA A 266 -16.31 21.58 -5.05
C ALA A 266 -16.07 23.08 -4.70
N GLY A 267 -15.47 23.87 -5.61
CA GLY A 267 -15.14 25.28 -5.36
C GLY A 267 -13.94 25.50 -4.41
N VAL A 268 -13.13 24.47 -4.17
CA VAL A 268 -11.95 24.50 -3.30
C VAL A 268 -10.68 24.70 -4.12
N THR A 269 -9.87 25.69 -3.76
CA THR A 269 -8.56 25.94 -4.38
C THR A 269 -7.46 25.65 -3.35
N PRO A 270 -6.75 24.52 -3.44
CA PRO A 270 -5.77 24.14 -2.44
C PRO A 270 -4.40 24.82 -2.64
N VAL A 271 -3.63 24.90 -1.56
CA VAL A 271 -2.19 25.18 -1.60
C VAL A 271 -1.48 23.85 -1.86
N VAL A 272 -0.99 23.67 -3.08
CA VAL A 272 -0.34 22.41 -3.50
C VAL A 272 1.17 22.45 -3.25
N LYS A 273 1.72 21.38 -2.70
CA LYS A 273 3.16 21.12 -2.55
C LYS A 273 3.50 19.74 -3.07
N VAL A 274 4.71 19.62 -3.61
CA VAL A 274 5.27 18.34 -4.08
C VAL A 274 6.50 18.02 -3.23
N ILE A 275 6.61 16.76 -2.82
CA ILE A 275 7.71 16.21 -2.01
C ILE A 275 8.33 15.01 -2.73
N ALA A 276 9.64 14.86 -2.62
CA ALA A 276 10.30 13.64 -3.07
C ALA A 276 9.73 12.44 -2.29
N SER A 277 9.31 11.41 -3.00
CA SER A 277 8.66 10.23 -2.43
C SER A 277 9.27 8.91 -2.90
N ASN A 278 10.41 8.97 -3.60
CA ASN A 278 11.17 7.78 -3.91
C ASN A 278 11.91 7.27 -2.66
N PRO A 279 11.70 6.03 -2.21
CA PRO A 279 12.37 5.47 -1.03
C PRO A 279 13.90 5.50 -1.12
N SER A 280 14.47 5.51 -2.33
CA SER A 280 15.94 5.62 -2.53
C SER A 280 16.47 7.03 -2.30
N ASP A 281 15.64 8.05 -2.07
CA ASP A 281 16.03 9.46 -1.89
C ASP A 281 15.44 10.06 -0.61
N SER A 282 15.51 9.32 0.48
CA SER A 282 15.00 9.75 1.80
C SER A 282 15.65 11.04 2.29
N ALA A 283 16.92 11.30 1.93
CA ALA A 283 17.61 12.53 2.29
C ALA A 283 16.94 13.79 1.71
N THR A 284 16.49 13.72 0.47
CA THR A 284 15.73 14.81 -0.17
C THR A 284 14.36 14.97 0.48
N THR A 285 13.63 13.88 0.71
CA THR A 285 12.35 13.88 1.41
C THR A 285 12.44 14.56 2.76
N ASN A 286 13.42 14.16 3.59
CA ASN A 286 13.68 14.73 4.92
C ASN A 286 14.05 16.20 4.90
N SER A 287 14.74 16.66 3.87
CA SER A 287 15.08 18.08 3.72
C SER A 287 13.90 18.93 3.27
N GLN A 288 12.99 18.39 2.48
CA GLN A 288 11.82 19.09 1.94
C GLN A 288 10.66 19.18 2.93
N ALA A 289 10.42 18.15 3.73
CA ALA A 289 9.28 18.09 4.63
C ALA A 289 9.18 19.31 5.59
N PRO A 290 10.25 19.75 6.29
CA PRO A 290 10.18 20.94 7.14
C PRO A 290 9.84 22.23 6.39
N LEU A 291 10.29 22.36 5.15
CA LEU A 291 10.02 23.53 4.31
C LEU A 291 8.55 23.57 3.86
N ILE A 292 8.00 22.42 3.50
CA ILE A 292 6.58 22.28 3.12
C ILE A 292 5.67 22.62 4.30
N VAL A 293 5.94 22.07 5.47
CA VAL A 293 5.19 22.38 6.70
C VAL A 293 5.24 23.86 7.04
N GLN A 294 6.43 24.51 6.96
CA GLN A 294 6.58 25.94 7.15
C GLN A 294 5.75 26.74 6.12
N GLN A 295 5.73 26.31 4.86
CA GLN A 295 4.96 26.99 3.81
C GLN A 295 3.45 26.85 4.05
N PHE A 296 2.96 25.68 4.45
CA PHE A 296 1.57 25.49 4.82
C PHE A 296 1.17 26.36 5.98
N ARG A 297 1.97 26.37 7.04
CA ARG A 297 1.76 27.26 8.20
C ARG A 297 1.71 28.73 7.80
N SER A 298 2.62 29.18 6.94
CA SER A 298 2.68 30.58 6.46
C SER A 298 1.50 30.94 5.57
N ALA A 299 0.95 29.99 4.84
CA ALA A 299 -0.25 30.15 4.02
C ALA A 299 -1.56 30.06 4.84
N GLY A 300 -1.47 29.74 6.15
CA GLY A 300 -2.64 29.56 7.00
C GLY A 300 -3.44 28.30 6.70
N VAL A 301 -2.81 27.26 6.15
CA VAL A 301 -3.46 25.98 5.86
C VAL A 301 -3.98 25.37 7.17
N THR A 302 -5.24 24.95 7.16
CA THR A 302 -5.92 24.36 8.32
C THR A 302 -6.27 22.89 8.13
N SER A 303 -6.39 22.47 6.86
CA SER A 303 -6.69 21.08 6.51
C SER A 303 -5.72 20.61 5.42
N VAL A 304 -5.20 19.37 5.53
CA VAL A 304 -4.22 18.83 4.57
C VAL A 304 -4.69 17.46 4.08
N ILE A 305 -4.65 17.27 2.76
CA ILE A 305 -4.86 15.98 2.09
C ILE A 305 -3.47 15.45 1.69
N PRO A 306 -2.96 14.39 2.32
CA PRO A 306 -1.71 13.75 1.93
C PRO A 306 -1.92 12.78 0.76
N LEU A 307 -1.22 13.01 -0.36
CA LEU A 307 -1.10 12.11 -1.50
C LEU A 307 0.33 11.59 -1.60
N VAL A 308 0.79 10.94 -0.57
CA VAL A 308 2.18 10.52 -0.42
C VAL A 308 2.25 9.11 0.15
N ALA A 309 3.26 8.35 -0.27
CA ALA A 309 3.57 7.09 0.38
C ALA A 309 4.07 7.30 1.81
N PHE A 310 4.04 6.23 2.61
CA PHE A 310 4.41 6.24 4.02
C PHE A 310 5.81 6.83 4.26
N ASN A 311 6.77 6.54 3.40
CA ASN A 311 8.15 7.07 3.48
C ASN A 311 8.25 8.60 3.36
N ALA A 312 7.26 9.28 2.78
CA ALA A 312 7.19 10.74 2.75
C ALA A 312 6.19 11.29 3.79
N PHE A 313 5.18 10.51 4.16
CA PHE A 313 4.22 10.89 5.19
C PHE A 313 4.88 11.03 6.58
N TYR A 314 5.74 10.08 6.94
CA TYR A 314 6.44 10.11 8.20
C TYR A 314 7.33 11.36 8.42
N PRO A 315 8.21 11.78 7.50
CA PRO A 315 8.94 13.04 7.60
C PRO A 315 8.05 14.28 7.72
N LEU A 316 6.88 14.29 7.08
CA LEU A 316 5.91 15.38 7.27
C LEU A 316 5.40 15.45 8.69
N LEU A 317 4.99 14.32 9.29
CA LEU A 317 4.57 14.25 10.69
C LEU A 317 5.69 14.68 11.66
N GLN A 318 6.93 14.29 11.39
CA GLN A 318 8.09 14.76 12.15
C GLN A 318 8.23 16.28 12.07
N ALA A 319 8.08 16.84 10.88
CA ALA A 319 8.19 18.28 10.67
C ALA A 319 7.03 19.04 11.33
N GLU A 320 5.80 18.53 11.25
CA GLU A 320 4.62 19.09 11.93
C GLU A 320 4.83 19.13 13.45
N THR A 321 5.26 18.01 14.02
CA THR A 321 5.55 17.89 15.46
C THR A 321 6.66 18.85 15.90
N SER A 322 7.77 18.90 15.16
CA SER A 322 8.92 19.75 15.51
C SER A 322 8.60 21.24 15.39
N GLN A 323 7.70 21.62 14.49
CA GLN A 323 7.25 23.00 14.29
C GLN A 323 5.99 23.36 15.10
N GLN A 324 5.45 22.42 15.87
CA GLN A 324 4.20 22.61 16.65
C GLN A 324 3.06 23.12 15.76
N TYR A 325 2.89 22.51 14.60
CA TYR A 325 1.85 22.84 13.64
C TYR A 325 1.08 21.56 13.29
N PHE A 326 -0.17 21.51 13.68
CA PHE A 326 -1.02 20.33 13.59
C PHE A 326 -2.29 20.67 12.80
N PRO A 327 -2.23 20.63 11.46
CA PRO A 327 -3.42 20.80 10.64
C PRO A 327 -4.35 19.59 10.79
N ARG A 328 -5.61 19.75 10.41
CA ARG A 328 -6.49 18.60 10.24
C ARG A 328 -6.04 17.78 9.04
N LEU A 329 -5.68 16.54 9.25
CA LEU A 329 -5.35 15.61 8.16
C LEU A 329 -6.61 14.90 7.68
N LEU A 330 -6.82 14.87 6.37
CA LEU A 330 -7.85 14.05 5.72
C LEU A 330 -7.14 12.81 5.19
N LEU A 331 -7.11 11.78 6.02
CA LEU A 331 -6.42 10.52 5.73
C LEU A 331 -7.26 9.65 4.76
N SER A 332 -6.63 8.68 4.12
CA SER A 332 -7.32 7.73 3.26
C SER A 332 -6.48 6.47 3.03
N ASP A 333 -7.07 5.49 2.33
CA ASP A 333 -6.33 4.32 1.84
C ASP A 333 -5.28 4.67 0.77
N TYR A 334 -5.16 5.95 0.39
CA TYR A 334 -4.10 6.32 -0.54
C TYR A 334 -2.74 6.08 0.10
N GLU A 335 -1.98 5.17 -0.48
CA GLU A 335 -0.60 4.84 -0.07
C GLU A 335 -0.46 4.54 1.43
N SER A 336 -1.46 3.86 2.00
CA SER A 336 -1.38 3.37 3.39
C SER A 336 -1.34 4.46 4.45
N SER A 337 -1.98 5.60 4.23
CA SER A 337 -2.09 6.61 5.27
C SER A 337 -3.14 6.27 6.36
N ILE A 338 -3.96 5.22 6.13
CA ILE A 338 -4.80 4.58 7.15
C ILE A 338 -4.34 3.14 7.29
N GLU A 339 -3.50 2.88 8.27
CA GLU A 339 -3.00 1.55 8.58
C GLU A 339 -2.73 1.36 10.06
N SER A 340 -2.70 0.10 10.48
CA SER A 340 -2.23 -0.30 11.80
C SER A 340 -0.77 0.07 12.06
N SER A 341 0.07 0.15 11.01
CA SER A 341 1.47 0.59 11.10
C SER A 341 1.65 1.98 11.70
N LEU A 342 0.64 2.86 11.63
CA LEU A 342 0.66 4.13 12.34
C LEU A 342 0.82 3.97 13.86
N GLY A 343 0.38 2.83 14.42
CA GLY A 343 0.60 2.48 15.82
C GLY A 343 2.07 2.28 16.20
N LEU A 344 2.94 1.98 15.23
CA LEU A 344 4.38 1.81 15.44
C LEU A 344 5.17 3.13 15.47
N LEU A 345 4.56 4.24 15.08
CA LEU A 345 5.23 5.54 15.11
C LEU A 345 5.67 5.92 16.53
N PRO A 346 6.80 6.62 16.68
CA PRO A 346 7.22 7.18 17.96
C PRO A 346 6.14 8.05 18.58
N ALA A 347 6.05 8.04 19.91
CA ALA A 347 4.97 8.69 20.67
C ALA A 347 4.66 10.14 20.24
N PRO A 348 5.62 11.07 20.02
CA PRO A 348 5.28 12.44 19.63
C PRO A 348 4.53 12.55 18.29
N TYR A 349 4.82 11.66 17.35
CA TYR A 349 4.17 11.66 16.02
C TYR A 349 2.80 11.00 16.09
N LYS A 350 2.70 9.92 16.85
CA LYS A 350 1.47 9.22 17.14
C LYS A 350 0.45 10.15 17.82
N GLU A 351 0.90 10.94 18.81
CA GLU A 351 0.06 11.92 19.49
C GLU A 351 -0.46 13.02 18.55
N ALA A 352 0.32 13.42 17.53
CA ALA A 352 -0.12 14.37 16.52
C ALA A 352 -1.25 13.83 15.61
N LEU A 353 -1.38 12.51 15.55
CA LEU A 353 -2.44 11.84 14.80
C LEU A 353 -3.71 11.57 15.63
N ASP A 354 -3.69 11.80 16.95
CA ASP A 354 -4.86 11.55 17.79
C ASP A 354 -6.07 12.38 17.35
N GLY A 355 -7.19 11.71 17.15
CA GLY A 355 -8.42 12.32 16.66
C GLY A 355 -8.44 12.65 15.17
N GLN A 356 -7.40 12.35 14.40
CA GLN A 356 -7.46 12.48 12.93
C GLN A 356 -8.41 11.44 12.34
N GLU A 357 -9.01 11.79 11.23
CA GLU A 357 -10.03 10.97 10.56
C GLU A 357 -9.62 10.67 9.12
N GLY A 358 -10.24 9.65 8.56
CA GLY A 358 -10.01 9.34 7.16
C GLY A 358 -11.03 8.39 6.57
N VAL A 359 -11.00 8.32 5.26
CA VAL A 359 -11.82 7.47 4.40
C VAL A 359 -11.09 6.15 4.16
N THR A 360 -11.73 5.02 4.43
CA THR A 360 -11.18 3.71 4.14
C THR A 360 -12.22 2.76 3.57
N THR A 361 -11.81 1.89 2.68
CA THR A 361 -12.60 0.76 2.19
C THR A 361 -12.42 -0.49 3.06
N GLU A 362 -11.52 -0.42 4.04
CA GLU A 362 -11.21 -1.54 4.91
C GLU A 362 -12.17 -1.60 6.11
N THR A 363 -12.39 -2.79 6.61
CA THR A 363 -13.09 -3.00 7.88
C THR A 363 -12.19 -2.60 9.04
N LEU A 364 -12.78 -2.36 10.21
CA LEU A 364 -11.97 -2.15 11.42
C LEU A 364 -11.10 -3.36 11.75
N ALA A 365 -11.54 -4.57 11.41
CA ALA A 365 -10.73 -5.78 11.51
C ALA A 365 -9.63 -5.84 10.44
N GLY A 366 -9.78 -5.14 9.32
CA GLY A 366 -8.76 -4.98 8.29
C GLY A 366 -7.63 -4.04 8.69
N ILE A 367 -7.96 -2.96 9.42
CA ILE A 367 -7.02 -1.93 9.85
C ILE A 367 -6.63 -2.01 11.32
N ASP A 368 -7.33 -2.79 12.12
CA ASP A 368 -7.15 -2.88 13.57
C ASP A 368 -7.47 -4.32 14.03
N ASP A 369 -6.49 -5.17 13.92
CA ASP A 369 -6.62 -6.62 14.11
C ASP A 369 -6.82 -7.07 15.55
N ASP A 370 -6.59 -6.19 16.50
CA ASP A 370 -6.63 -6.51 17.92
C ASP A 370 -8.04 -6.75 18.46
N ARG A 371 -9.07 -6.74 17.60
CA ARG A 371 -10.43 -7.01 18.02
C ARG A 371 -10.68 -8.50 18.14
N PRO A 372 -10.98 -9.01 19.35
CA PRO A 372 -11.29 -10.41 19.52
C PRO A 372 -12.57 -10.79 18.76
N GLU A 373 -12.63 -12.01 18.25
CA GLU A 373 -13.78 -12.57 17.54
C GLU A 373 -15.09 -12.39 18.33
N SER A 374 -15.03 -12.55 19.66
CA SER A 374 -16.18 -12.36 20.56
C SER A 374 -16.77 -10.94 20.56
N GLU A 375 -16.03 -9.97 20.02
CA GLU A 375 -16.41 -8.56 19.94
C GLU A 375 -16.72 -8.10 18.52
N GLY A 376 -16.94 -9.05 17.59
CA GLY A 376 -17.23 -8.76 16.19
C GLY A 376 -16.01 -8.31 15.38
N GLY A 377 -14.80 -8.63 15.88
CA GLY A 377 -13.56 -8.21 15.26
C GLY A 377 -13.22 -8.89 13.94
N TYR A 378 -13.82 -10.04 13.63
CA TYR A 378 -13.50 -10.77 12.40
C TYR A 378 -14.69 -10.83 11.45
N ASP A 379 -14.53 -10.19 10.31
CA ASP A 379 -15.35 -10.47 9.14
C ASP A 379 -15.13 -11.92 8.65
N PRO A 380 -16.09 -12.50 7.93
CA PRO A 380 -15.97 -13.89 7.46
C PRO A 380 -14.69 -14.17 6.67
N GLY A 381 -14.20 -13.20 5.89
CA GLY A 381 -12.96 -13.32 5.14
C GLY A 381 -11.73 -13.36 6.06
N VAL A 382 -11.59 -12.39 6.96
CA VAL A 382 -10.51 -12.32 7.96
C VAL A 382 -10.48 -13.59 8.79
N ARG A 383 -11.64 -14.00 9.32
CA ARG A 383 -11.76 -15.20 10.13
C ARG A 383 -11.27 -16.45 9.41
N SER A 384 -11.61 -16.62 8.14
CA SER A 384 -11.21 -17.78 7.37
C SER A 384 -9.69 -17.90 7.23
N CYS A 385 -8.99 -16.78 7.17
CA CYS A 385 -7.53 -16.71 7.07
C CYS A 385 -6.85 -16.95 8.42
N TRP A 386 -7.28 -16.25 9.45
CA TRP A 386 -6.69 -16.31 10.79
C TRP A 386 -6.87 -17.66 11.48
N VAL A 387 -8.03 -18.30 11.37
CA VAL A 387 -8.26 -19.64 11.92
C VAL A 387 -7.29 -20.65 11.29
N VAL A 388 -7.04 -20.53 9.99
CA VAL A 388 -6.10 -21.42 9.30
C VAL A 388 -4.66 -21.13 9.73
N TRP A 389 -4.30 -19.84 9.85
CA TRP A 389 -2.97 -19.43 10.28
C TRP A 389 -2.66 -19.87 11.72
N HIS A 390 -3.49 -19.52 12.68
CA HIS A 390 -3.28 -19.87 14.09
C HIS A 390 -3.30 -21.38 14.35
N LYS A 391 -4.07 -22.14 13.55
CA LYS A 391 -4.04 -23.60 13.62
C LYS A 391 -2.70 -24.17 13.14
N ALA A 392 -2.09 -23.55 12.13
CA ALA A 392 -0.80 -23.97 11.58
C ALA A 392 0.38 -23.51 12.46
N TYR A 393 0.26 -22.32 13.06
CA TYR A 393 1.31 -21.66 13.85
C TYR A 393 0.81 -21.23 15.25
N PRO A 394 0.39 -22.17 16.10
CA PRO A 394 -0.16 -21.84 17.43
C PRO A 394 0.84 -21.24 18.41
N GLN A 395 2.13 -21.31 18.09
CA GLN A 395 3.23 -20.74 18.88
C GLN A 395 3.46 -19.24 18.60
N ILE A 396 2.81 -18.69 17.59
CA ILE A 396 2.81 -17.26 17.31
C ILE A 396 1.55 -16.71 17.97
N PRO A 397 1.60 -16.37 19.27
CA PRO A 397 0.46 -15.74 19.91
C PRO A 397 0.36 -14.32 19.35
N PRO A 398 -0.81 -13.73 19.32
CA PRO A 398 -0.94 -12.29 19.26
C PRO A 398 -0.28 -11.72 20.52
N GLY A 399 1.03 -11.49 20.46
CA GLY A 399 1.84 -11.28 21.67
C GLY A 399 1.97 -9.82 22.01
N ASN A 400 2.19 -9.02 21.03
CA ASN A 400 2.27 -7.57 21.13
C ASN A 400 1.84 -6.96 19.78
N LEU A 401 1.54 -5.69 19.78
CA LEU A 401 1.09 -4.97 18.59
C LEU A 401 2.08 -5.07 17.43
N SER A 402 3.37 -5.05 17.72
CA SER A 402 4.46 -5.19 16.75
C SER A 402 4.42 -6.55 16.05
N ASP A 403 4.47 -7.66 16.82
CA ASP A 403 4.41 -9.03 16.27
C ASP A 403 3.14 -9.24 15.41
N TYR A 404 2.08 -8.59 15.79
CA TYR A 404 0.77 -8.72 15.18
C TYR A 404 0.70 -7.99 13.82
N ILE A 405 1.18 -6.76 13.73
CA ILE A 405 1.23 -5.98 12.49
C ILE A 405 2.14 -6.69 11.46
N GLU A 406 3.25 -7.26 11.90
CA GLU A 406 4.16 -8.01 11.04
C GLU A 406 3.52 -9.28 10.45
N GLU A 407 2.53 -9.86 11.11
CA GLU A 407 1.81 -11.03 10.61
C GLU A 407 0.58 -10.66 9.78
N GLN A 408 -0.08 -9.56 10.09
CA GLN A 408 -1.37 -9.19 9.51
C GLN A 408 -1.29 -9.02 8.00
N GLY A 409 -0.50 -8.09 7.52
CA GLY A 409 -0.38 -7.83 6.09
C GLY A 409 -0.06 -9.10 5.30
N PRO A 410 0.99 -9.88 5.68
CA PRO A 410 1.30 -11.14 5.03
C PRO A 410 0.17 -12.16 5.08
N VAL A 411 -0.49 -12.33 6.23
CA VAL A 411 -1.54 -13.35 6.36
C VAL A 411 -2.79 -12.97 5.57
N GLN A 412 -3.29 -11.77 5.77
CA GLN A 412 -4.54 -11.33 5.14
C GLN A 412 -4.36 -11.14 3.63
N GLY A 413 -3.35 -10.41 3.21
CA GLY A 413 -3.12 -10.14 1.81
C GLY A 413 -2.87 -11.39 0.99
N TRP A 414 -1.97 -12.27 1.45
CA TRP A 414 -1.71 -13.53 0.74
C TRP A 414 -2.90 -14.47 0.75
N CYS A 415 -3.64 -14.55 1.86
CA CYS A 415 -4.85 -15.34 1.92
C CYS A 415 -5.88 -14.87 0.88
N GLN A 416 -6.15 -13.57 0.85
CA GLN A 416 -7.16 -12.97 -0.03
C GLN A 416 -6.84 -13.20 -1.51
N VAL A 417 -5.63 -12.85 -1.96
CA VAL A 417 -5.29 -12.98 -3.38
C VAL A 417 -5.23 -14.45 -3.83
N ILE A 418 -4.79 -15.38 -2.95
CA ILE A 418 -4.72 -16.81 -3.26
C ILE A 418 -6.13 -17.41 -3.38
N HIS A 419 -7.02 -17.09 -2.46
CA HIS A 419 -8.40 -17.59 -2.51
C HIS A 419 -9.18 -17.01 -3.68
N LEU A 420 -9.05 -15.71 -3.95
CA LEU A 420 -9.66 -15.06 -5.10
C LEU A 420 -9.18 -15.67 -6.42
N PHE A 421 -7.87 -15.85 -6.56
CA PHE A 421 -7.29 -16.54 -7.72
C PHE A 421 -7.85 -17.95 -7.87
N ALA A 422 -7.90 -18.71 -6.77
CA ALA A 422 -8.37 -20.09 -6.81
C ALA A 422 -9.84 -20.18 -7.22
N GLU A 423 -10.68 -19.27 -6.74
CA GLU A 423 -12.09 -19.20 -7.11
C GLU A 423 -12.25 -18.84 -8.58
N ALA A 424 -11.61 -17.78 -9.06
CA ALA A 424 -11.64 -17.38 -10.45
C ALA A 424 -11.16 -18.50 -11.39
N ALA A 425 -10.05 -19.17 -11.03
CA ALA A 425 -9.47 -20.24 -11.83
C ALA A 425 -10.36 -21.50 -11.85
N ARG A 426 -11.07 -21.81 -10.77
CA ARG A 426 -12.07 -22.90 -10.74
C ARG A 426 -13.28 -22.56 -11.60
N ASN A 427 -13.78 -21.33 -11.51
CA ASN A 427 -14.92 -20.83 -12.27
C ASN A 427 -14.62 -20.71 -13.77
N ALA A 428 -13.34 -20.56 -14.15
CA ALA A 428 -12.89 -20.60 -15.55
C ALA A 428 -13.03 -21.99 -16.19
N GLY A 429 -13.25 -23.04 -15.39
CA GLY A 429 -13.45 -24.38 -15.85
C GLY A 429 -12.16 -25.16 -16.12
N HIS A 430 -12.36 -26.38 -16.75
CA HIS A 430 -11.23 -27.29 -16.97
C HIS A 430 -10.27 -26.75 -18.03
N ASP A 431 -10.78 -26.08 -19.07
CA ASP A 431 -9.95 -25.46 -20.11
C ASP A 431 -9.46 -24.07 -19.70
N LEU A 432 -8.58 -24.08 -18.69
CA LEU A 432 -8.04 -22.87 -18.09
C LEU A 432 -7.10 -22.15 -19.07
N THR A 433 -7.55 -21.00 -19.55
CA THR A 433 -6.79 -20.04 -20.35
C THR A 433 -6.79 -18.69 -19.66
N ARG A 434 -5.89 -17.78 -20.03
CA ARG A 434 -5.88 -16.41 -19.49
C ARG A 434 -7.19 -15.68 -19.77
N ARG A 435 -7.82 -15.93 -20.94
CA ARG A 435 -9.14 -15.38 -21.28
C ARG A 435 -10.24 -15.92 -20.37
N SER A 436 -10.34 -17.26 -20.22
CA SER A 436 -11.38 -17.84 -19.36
C SER A 436 -11.20 -17.41 -17.91
N PHE A 437 -9.96 -17.25 -17.46
CA PHE A 437 -9.64 -16.78 -16.12
C PHE A 437 -10.13 -15.34 -15.87
N VAL A 438 -9.73 -14.37 -16.70
CA VAL A 438 -10.15 -12.97 -16.51
C VAL A 438 -11.66 -12.80 -16.70
N THR A 439 -12.28 -13.60 -17.59
CA THR A 439 -13.74 -13.64 -17.75
C THR A 439 -14.44 -14.20 -16.51
N ALA A 440 -13.85 -15.18 -15.85
CA ALA A 440 -14.39 -15.74 -14.62
C ALA A 440 -14.21 -14.76 -13.44
N LEU A 441 -13.03 -14.13 -13.35
CA LEU A 441 -12.73 -13.13 -12.33
C LEU A 441 -13.69 -11.94 -12.42
N SER A 442 -13.99 -11.45 -13.64
CA SER A 442 -14.94 -10.33 -13.84
C SER A 442 -16.40 -10.67 -13.50
N LYS A 443 -16.71 -11.91 -13.14
CA LYS A 443 -18.05 -12.36 -12.74
C LYS A 443 -18.14 -12.66 -11.24
N ILE A 444 -17.05 -12.52 -10.50
CA ILE A 444 -17.06 -12.72 -9.07
C ILE A 444 -17.73 -11.52 -8.43
N THR A 445 -18.81 -11.76 -7.70
CA THR A 445 -19.51 -10.80 -6.85
C THR A 445 -19.57 -11.38 -5.44
N ASP A 446 -19.68 -10.52 -4.46
CA ASP A 446 -19.86 -10.91 -3.06
C ASP A 446 -18.75 -11.84 -2.51
N PHE A 447 -17.52 -11.68 -3.01
CA PHE A 447 -16.37 -12.41 -2.47
C PHE A 447 -16.01 -11.86 -1.07
N PRO A 448 -15.94 -12.73 -0.03
CA PRO A 448 -15.59 -12.28 1.31
C PRO A 448 -14.15 -11.74 1.32
N GLY A 449 -14.00 -10.44 1.53
CA GLY A 449 -12.70 -9.80 1.64
C GLY A 449 -12.06 -10.02 3.00
N THR A 450 -10.75 -9.85 3.07
CA THR A 450 -10.03 -9.83 4.35
C THR A 450 -9.86 -8.41 4.87
N ASN A 451 -9.64 -7.46 3.99
CA ASN A 451 -9.49 -6.05 4.33
C ASN A 451 -10.82 -5.31 4.15
N SER A 452 -11.44 -5.44 3.02
CA SER A 452 -12.77 -4.88 2.76
C SER A 452 -13.86 -5.93 3.00
N PRO A 453 -15.10 -5.55 3.39
CA PRO A 453 -16.14 -6.51 3.72
C PRO A 453 -16.44 -7.46 2.57
N VAL A 454 -16.58 -6.90 1.38
CA VAL A 454 -16.95 -7.62 0.16
C VAL A 454 -16.17 -7.07 -1.02
N LEU A 455 -15.65 -7.99 -1.84
CA LEU A 455 -15.06 -7.67 -3.13
C LEU A 455 -16.02 -8.09 -4.25
N SER A 456 -16.26 -7.17 -5.18
CA SER A 456 -17.10 -7.43 -6.37
C SER A 456 -16.46 -6.82 -7.61
N TYR A 457 -16.45 -7.60 -8.66
CA TYR A 457 -15.81 -7.26 -9.94
C TYR A 457 -16.83 -7.18 -11.08
N GLY A 458 -16.38 -6.63 -12.20
CA GLY A 458 -17.18 -6.51 -13.42
C GLY A 458 -16.30 -6.48 -14.66
N PRO A 459 -16.89 -6.48 -15.87
CA PRO A 459 -16.12 -6.36 -17.10
C PRO A 459 -15.23 -5.12 -17.14
N ASP A 460 -15.75 -4.00 -16.60
CA ASP A 460 -15.07 -2.70 -16.53
C ASP A 460 -14.66 -2.30 -15.11
N LYS A 461 -14.96 -3.14 -14.12
CA LYS A 461 -14.61 -2.94 -12.71
C LYS A 461 -13.56 -3.96 -12.28
N ARG A 462 -12.30 -3.53 -12.14
CA ARG A 462 -11.16 -4.38 -11.77
C ARG A 462 -10.64 -4.15 -10.36
N PHE A 463 -11.35 -3.37 -9.57
CA PHE A 463 -11.11 -3.10 -8.16
C PHE A 463 -12.16 -3.82 -7.33
N GLY A 464 -11.74 -4.43 -6.22
CA GLY A 464 -12.63 -5.27 -5.40
C GLY A 464 -13.67 -4.47 -4.62
N PRO A 465 -13.28 -3.52 -3.77
CA PRO A 465 -14.17 -2.80 -2.87
C PRO A 465 -15.30 -2.05 -3.57
N THR A 466 -16.45 -1.99 -2.90
CA THR A 466 -17.68 -1.31 -3.36
C THR A 466 -18.18 -0.25 -2.40
N GLU A 467 -17.63 -0.23 -1.20
CA GLU A 467 -18.09 0.62 -0.11
C GLU A 467 -16.89 1.21 0.63
N TYR A 468 -17.10 2.34 1.29
CA TYR A 468 -16.13 2.98 2.18
C TYR A 468 -16.79 3.37 3.50
N GLN A 469 -15.99 3.55 4.52
CA GLN A 469 -16.38 4.11 5.81
C GLN A 469 -15.47 5.26 6.21
N VAL A 470 -15.87 6.05 7.19
CA VAL A 470 -15.01 7.05 7.83
C VAL A 470 -14.61 6.54 9.20
N VAL A 471 -13.32 6.58 9.47
CA VAL A 471 -12.72 6.14 10.72
C VAL A 471 -11.96 7.27 11.39
N ARG A 472 -11.80 7.17 12.73
CA ARG A 472 -11.02 8.10 13.54
C ARG A 472 -9.97 7.34 14.31
N LEU A 473 -8.74 7.85 14.31
CA LEU A 473 -7.64 7.30 15.09
C LEU A 473 -7.72 7.79 16.54
N HIS A 474 -7.60 6.88 17.49
CA HIS A 474 -7.39 7.15 18.90
C HIS A 474 -6.04 6.65 19.35
N VAL A 475 -5.25 7.54 19.92
CA VAL A 475 -3.92 7.25 20.44
C VAL A 475 -3.93 7.40 21.96
N ASN A 476 -3.36 6.43 22.67
CA ASN A 476 -3.24 6.45 24.14
C ASN A 476 -4.59 6.68 24.89
N SER A 477 -5.69 6.43 24.21
CA SER A 477 -7.00 6.53 24.86
C SER A 477 -7.11 5.46 25.96
N PRO A 478 -7.44 5.83 27.21
CA PRO A 478 -7.88 4.82 28.16
C PRO A 478 -9.02 4.09 27.48
N LEU A 479 -8.86 2.79 27.24
CA LEU A 479 -9.75 1.88 26.51
C LEU A 479 -11.19 2.38 26.55
N SER A 480 -11.58 3.18 25.55
CA SER A 480 -12.98 3.49 25.36
C SER A 480 -13.67 2.15 25.09
N THR A 481 -14.96 2.07 25.33
CA THR A 481 -15.74 0.87 25.00
C THR A 481 -15.63 0.48 23.52
N GLN A 482 -15.01 1.32 22.70
CA GLN A 482 -14.80 1.16 21.26
C GLN A 482 -13.43 0.60 20.91
N CYS A 483 -12.38 0.91 21.70
CA CYS A 483 -11.03 0.33 21.55
C CYS A 483 -10.87 -0.83 22.54
N LYS A 484 -11.58 -1.91 22.33
CA LYS A 484 -11.50 -3.09 23.18
C LYS A 484 -10.39 -4.00 22.70
N LEU A 485 -9.20 -3.80 23.23
CA LEU A 485 -8.12 -4.78 23.07
C LEU A 485 -8.35 -6.00 23.97
N PRO A 486 -7.79 -7.15 23.58
CA PRO A 486 -7.71 -8.30 24.47
C PRO A 486 -7.07 -7.86 25.80
N LYS A 487 -7.60 -8.33 26.92
CA LYS A 487 -7.20 -7.97 28.29
C LYS A 487 -5.71 -8.17 28.63
N ASN A 488 -4.89 -8.53 27.66
CA ASN A 488 -3.51 -8.94 27.80
C ASN A 488 -2.53 -7.85 27.35
N LYS A 489 -2.41 -6.75 28.11
CA LYS A 489 -1.08 -6.22 28.41
C LYS A 489 -0.45 -5.15 27.53
N ILE A 490 -1.10 -4.47 26.62
CA ILE A 490 -0.46 -3.33 25.97
C ILE A 490 -0.96 -2.04 26.63
N PRO A 491 -0.10 -1.30 27.35
CA PRO A 491 -0.51 -0.08 28.07
C PRO A 491 -0.80 1.11 27.14
N GLU A 492 -0.44 1.00 25.87
CA GLU A 492 -0.60 2.06 24.88
C GLU A 492 -1.38 1.52 23.69
N VAL A 493 -2.64 1.85 23.63
CA VAL A 493 -3.53 1.40 22.57
C VAL A 493 -3.71 2.51 21.56
N THR A 494 -3.33 2.22 20.34
CA THR A 494 -3.74 2.96 19.16
C THR A 494 -4.82 2.16 18.48
N CYS A 495 -6.00 2.74 18.25
CA CYS A 495 -7.06 2.04 17.55
C CYS A 495 -7.87 2.97 16.65
N TRP A 496 -8.42 2.39 15.59
CA TRP A 496 -9.38 3.04 14.73
C TRP A 496 -10.81 2.77 15.23
N VAL A 497 -11.65 3.79 15.18
CA VAL A 497 -13.07 3.68 15.49
C VAL A 497 -13.91 4.17 14.33
N ASN A 498 -15.03 3.51 14.10
CA ASN A 498 -15.96 3.93 13.05
C ASN A 498 -16.63 5.27 13.44
N VAL A 499 -16.59 6.24 12.55
CA VAL A 499 -17.28 7.53 12.65
C VAL A 499 -18.54 7.54 11.79
N GLN A 500 -18.44 6.97 10.58
CA GLN A 500 -19.56 6.78 9.68
C GLN A 500 -19.58 5.34 9.19
N PRO A 501 -20.78 4.70 9.15
CA PRO A 501 -20.90 3.35 8.62
C PRO A 501 -20.54 3.29 7.13
N PHE A 502 -20.36 2.09 6.62
CA PHE A 502 -20.12 1.88 5.19
C PHE A 502 -21.20 2.53 4.33
N ALA A 503 -20.74 3.21 3.31
CA ALA A 503 -21.52 3.85 2.25
C ALA A 503 -20.96 3.44 0.89
N PRO A 504 -21.75 3.48 -0.20
CA PRO A 504 -21.26 3.16 -1.52
C PRO A 504 -20.04 4.01 -1.91
N LEU A 505 -18.99 3.34 -2.42
CA LEU A 505 -17.82 4.03 -2.95
C LEU A 505 -18.22 4.79 -4.22
N PRO A 506 -17.81 6.06 -4.40
CA PRO A 506 -18.03 6.79 -5.64
C PRO A 506 -17.48 6.06 -6.87
N PRO A 507 -17.94 6.41 -8.08
CA PRO A 507 -17.49 5.71 -9.29
C PRO A 507 -16.05 5.99 -9.68
N GLY A 508 -15.41 7.06 -9.18
CA GLY A 508 -14.05 7.48 -9.48
C GLY A 508 -13.89 8.21 -10.82
#